data_f334fc393fdab5697955b28f0ad06143
#
_entry.id   f334fc393fdab5697955b28f0ad06143
#
_cell.length_a   1.000
_cell.length_b   1.000
_cell.length_c   1.000
_cell.angle_alpha   90.00
_cell.angle_beta   90.00
_cell.angle_gamma   90.00
#
_symmetry.space_group_name_H-M   'P 1'
#
loop_
_entity.id
_entity.type
_entity.pdbx_description
1 polymer ?
#
loop_
_entity_poly.entity_id
_entity_poly.type
_entity_poly.pdbx_seq_one_letter_code
_entity_poly.pdbx_strand_id
1 'polypeptide(L)'
;GGDVGIQYRTGIYYTDPTDKAVIESTLNPRAVSPAKAVGIWQIMPRTGREYGLEVNNDIDERYHIEKSTRAACKYLKDAYEKYGSWTTVAASYNAGMGRISTELEKQLADRSFDLWLNEETSRYVFRILAMKEIFSSPAKYGYKLKAKQLYQPIRYSEIKVDTTINNLAVFAQSKGVSYAQLKEANPWLRSRFLPDKSRKVY
;
A
#
# COMPACT_ATOMS: atom_id res chain seq x y z
N GLY A 1 -20.39 -5.00 -5.12
CA GLY A 1 -20.29 -4.05 -4.04
C GLY A 1 -19.96 -4.78 -2.75
N GLY A 2 -18.72 -4.83 -2.37
CA GLY A 2 -18.30 -5.34 -1.08
C GLY A 2 -17.45 -4.26 -0.44
N ASP A 3 -18.04 -3.54 0.51
CA ASP A 3 -17.37 -2.59 1.36
C ASP A 3 -16.19 -3.27 2.05
N VAL A 4 -14.98 -2.86 1.71
CA VAL A 4 -13.83 -3.10 2.57
C VAL A 4 -13.80 -1.98 3.61
N GLY A 5 -14.91 -1.87 4.34
CA GLY A 5 -14.99 -1.10 5.57
C GLY A 5 -14.42 -1.91 6.70
N ILE A 6 -13.16 -1.76 6.98
CA ILE A 6 -12.60 -2.22 8.26
C ILE A 6 -13.12 -1.24 9.30
N GLN A 7 -14.33 -1.50 9.83
CA GLN A 7 -14.80 -0.83 11.02
C GLN A 7 -14.14 -1.45 12.24
N TYR A 8 -13.19 -0.74 12.82
CA TYR A 8 -12.73 -1.04 14.17
C TYR A 8 -13.26 0.02 15.13
N ARG A 9 -14.20 -0.39 15.96
CA ARG A 9 -14.59 0.36 17.14
C ARG A 9 -13.64 0.00 18.27
N THR A 10 -12.82 0.93 18.67
CA THR A 10 -12.51 1.29 20.08
C THR A 10 -11.36 2.27 20.14
N GLY A 11 -11.60 3.33 20.79
CA GLY A 11 -10.81 4.37 21.45
C GLY A 11 -9.31 4.54 21.16
N ILE A 12 -8.97 5.71 20.71
CA ILE A 12 -7.76 6.51 20.95
C ILE A 12 -6.57 6.33 19.99
N TYR A 13 -6.30 5.19 19.35
CA TYR A 13 -5.08 5.03 18.52
C TYR A 13 -5.35 4.38 17.17
N TYR A 14 -6.32 4.92 16.47
CA TYR A 14 -6.66 4.43 15.14
C TYR A 14 -5.98 5.29 14.08
N THR A 15 -4.96 4.76 13.43
CA THR A 15 -4.46 5.35 12.19
C THR A 15 -5.23 4.73 11.02
N ASP A 16 -5.97 5.55 10.27
CA ASP A 16 -6.54 5.10 9.01
C ASP A 16 -5.39 4.61 8.10
N PRO A 17 -5.51 3.43 7.46
CA PRO A 17 -4.51 2.98 6.50
C PRO A 17 -4.16 4.03 5.44
N THR A 18 -5.10 4.92 5.10
CA THR A 18 -4.89 6.03 4.16
C THR A 18 -3.82 6.99 4.65
N ASP A 19 -3.80 7.34 5.94
CA ASP A 19 -2.79 8.25 6.53
C ASP A 19 -1.39 7.69 6.30
N LYS A 20 -1.26 6.38 6.46
CA LYS A 20 -0.01 5.67 6.22
C LYS A 20 0.38 5.67 4.75
N ALA A 21 -0.53 5.35 3.83
CA ALA A 21 -0.25 5.37 2.40
C ALA A 21 0.18 6.76 1.91
N VAL A 22 -0.37 7.83 2.48
CA VAL A 22 0.08 9.21 2.19
C VAL A 22 1.52 9.43 2.62
N ILE A 23 1.91 8.97 3.82
CA ILE A 23 3.28 9.10 4.31
C ILE A 23 4.26 8.30 3.46
N GLU A 24 3.88 7.10 3.02
CA GLU A 24 4.75 6.24 2.23
C GLU A 24 5.02 6.78 0.81
N SER A 25 4.00 7.26 0.13
CA SER A 25 4.11 7.53 -1.30
C SER A 25 3.35 8.76 -1.79
N THR A 26 2.71 9.53 -0.90
CA THR A 26 1.71 10.56 -1.29
C THR A 26 0.60 10.00 -2.19
N LEU A 27 0.20 8.75 -1.96
CA LEU A 27 -0.77 7.97 -2.76
C LEU A 27 -0.35 7.74 -4.22
N ASN A 28 0.92 7.85 -4.55
CA ASN A 28 1.42 7.58 -5.90
C ASN A 28 1.58 6.06 -6.11
N PRO A 29 0.75 5.42 -6.95
CA PRO A 29 0.83 3.98 -7.17
C PRO A 29 2.09 3.55 -7.94
N ARG A 30 2.80 4.51 -8.55
CA ARG A 30 4.03 4.28 -9.31
C ARG A 30 5.29 4.67 -8.54
N ALA A 31 5.18 5.05 -7.29
CA ALA A 31 6.33 5.44 -6.47
C ALA A 31 7.32 4.28 -6.32
N VAL A 32 8.60 4.59 -6.47
CA VAL A 32 9.71 3.65 -6.27
C VAL A 32 10.78 4.35 -5.43
N SER A 33 11.13 3.76 -4.30
CA SER A 33 12.21 4.28 -3.45
C SER A 33 13.59 3.83 -3.92
N PRO A 34 14.66 4.49 -3.49
CA PRO A 34 16.03 4.04 -3.75
C PRO A 34 16.29 2.60 -3.28
N ALA A 35 15.63 2.17 -2.20
CA ALA A 35 15.69 0.81 -1.67
C ALA A 35 14.78 -0.19 -2.41
N LYS A 36 14.14 0.23 -3.53
CA LYS A 36 13.22 -0.58 -4.34
C LYS A 36 11.92 -0.98 -3.64
N ALA A 37 11.48 -0.20 -2.65
CA ALA A 37 10.11 -0.25 -2.17
C ALA A 37 9.18 0.37 -3.22
N VAL A 38 8.00 -0.20 -3.44
CA VAL A 38 7.14 0.12 -4.60
C VAL A 38 5.69 0.36 -4.19
N GLY A 39 5.05 1.26 -4.94
CA GLY A 39 3.62 1.51 -4.93
C GLY A 39 3.15 2.39 -3.78
N ILE A 40 1.83 2.51 -3.63
CA ILE A 40 1.23 3.37 -2.59
C ILE A 40 1.62 2.95 -1.17
N TRP A 41 1.95 1.66 -0.97
CA TRP A 41 2.29 1.06 0.32
C TRP A 41 3.81 0.93 0.54
N GLN A 42 4.64 1.28 -0.44
CA GLN A 42 6.10 1.15 -0.40
C GLN A 42 6.55 -0.23 0.10
N ILE A 43 5.97 -1.27 -0.49
CA ILE A 43 6.26 -2.66 -0.12
C ILE A 43 7.61 -3.09 -0.74
N MET A 44 8.48 -3.69 0.07
CA MET A 44 9.72 -4.30 -0.39
C MET A 44 9.45 -5.59 -1.18
N PRO A 45 10.31 -5.97 -2.15
CA PRO A 45 10.08 -7.16 -2.99
C PRO A 45 9.90 -8.44 -2.18
N ARG A 46 10.70 -8.64 -1.16
CA ARG A 46 10.63 -9.81 -0.28
C ARG A 46 9.30 -9.83 0.48
N THR A 47 8.95 -8.75 1.14
CA THR A 47 7.70 -8.61 1.88
C THR A 47 6.49 -8.81 0.97
N GLY A 48 6.52 -8.26 -0.26
CA GLY A 48 5.45 -8.48 -1.23
C GLY A 48 5.21 -9.96 -1.49
N ARG A 49 6.26 -10.72 -1.76
CA ARG A 49 6.16 -12.18 -1.98
C ARG A 49 5.69 -12.95 -0.74
N GLU A 50 6.19 -12.60 0.44
CA GLU A 50 5.77 -13.19 1.73
C GLU A 50 4.28 -12.99 1.98
N TYR A 51 3.71 -11.87 1.52
CA TYR A 51 2.29 -11.55 1.64
C TYR A 51 1.46 -11.88 0.40
N GLY A 52 2.00 -12.72 -0.50
CA GLY A 52 1.26 -13.35 -1.60
C GLY A 52 1.17 -12.52 -2.87
N LEU A 53 1.99 -11.46 -3.01
CA LEU A 53 2.09 -10.72 -4.26
C LEU A 53 3.05 -11.41 -5.23
N GLU A 54 2.69 -11.44 -6.50
CA GLU A 54 3.60 -11.82 -7.57
C GLU A 54 4.56 -10.67 -7.86
N VAL A 55 5.85 -10.89 -7.64
CA VAL A 55 6.91 -9.91 -7.83
C VAL A 55 8.07 -10.54 -8.57
N ASN A 56 8.12 -10.30 -9.87
CA ASN A 56 9.16 -10.74 -10.79
C ASN A 56 9.39 -9.69 -11.89
N ASN A 57 10.15 -10.02 -12.94
CA ASN A 57 10.48 -9.07 -14.02
C ASN A 57 9.27 -8.72 -14.90
N ASP A 58 8.30 -9.61 -15.03
CA ASP A 58 7.15 -9.46 -15.92
C ASP A 58 5.93 -8.91 -15.20
N ILE A 59 5.77 -9.29 -13.93
CA ILE A 59 4.64 -8.97 -13.06
C ILE A 59 5.16 -8.40 -11.76
N ASP A 60 4.63 -7.25 -11.36
CA ASP A 60 4.90 -6.67 -10.05
C ASP A 60 3.61 -6.15 -9.43
N GLU A 61 2.95 -7.01 -8.66
CA GLU A 61 1.66 -6.72 -8.03
C GLU A 61 1.73 -5.71 -6.89
N ARG A 62 2.92 -5.22 -6.53
CA ARG A 62 3.07 -4.09 -5.62
C ARG A 62 2.53 -2.78 -6.22
N TYR A 63 2.48 -2.70 -7.56
CA TYR A 63 1.84 -1.61 -8.29
C TYR A 63 0.31 -1.78 -8.41
N HIS A 64 -0.23 -2.95 -8.08
CA HIS A 64 -1.67 -3.21 -8.13
C HIS A 64 -2.34 -2.74 -6.85
N ILE A 65 -3.12 -1.66 -6.93
CA ILE A 65 -3.67 -0.98 -5.75
C ILE A 65 -4.41 -1.94 -4.82
N GLU A 66 -5.36 -2.71 -5.32
CA GLU A 66 -6.14 -3.61 -4.47
C GLU A 66 -5.31 -4.73 -3.84
N LYS A 67 -4.46 -5.39 -4.63
CA LYS A 67 -3.64 -6.50 -4.14
C LYS A 67 -2.61 -6.03 -3.13
N SER A 68 -1.92 -4.92 -3.42
CA SER A 68 -0.95 -4.35 -2.50
C SER A 68 -1.60 -3.84 -1.21
N THR A 69 -2.83 -3.30 -1.30
CA THR A 69 -3.60 -2.90 -0.11
C THR A 69 -3.95 -4.11 0.76
N ARG A 70 -4.41 -5.21 0.16
CA ARG A 70 -4.69 -6.45 0.91
C ARG A 70 -3.43 -6.99 1.59
N ALA A 71 -2.30 -6.99 0.89
CA ALA A 71 -1.01 -7.41 1.45
C ALA A 71 -0.58 -6.51 2.62
N ALA A 72 -0.68 -5.19 2.47
CA ALA A 72 -0.38 -4.23 3.53
C ALA A 72 -1.29 -4.41 4.75
N CYS A 73 -2.60 -4.57 4.54
CA CYS A 73 -3.55 -4.82 5.63
C CYS A 73 -3.24 -6.13 6.37
N LYS A 74 -2.87 -7.18 5.64
CA LYS A 74 -2.46 -8.45 6.26
C LYS A 74 -1.20 -8.28 7.10
N TYR A 75 -0.19 -7.58 6.57
CA TYR A 75 1.02 -7.24 7.33
C TYR A 75 0.69 -6.50 8.63
N LEU A 76 -0.15 -5.44 8.53
CA LEU A 76 -0.54 -4.64 9.68
C LEU A 76 -1.29 -5.47 10.74
N LYS A 77 -2.13 -6.40 10.29
CA LYS A 77 -2.85 -7.32 11.18
C LYS A 77 -1.90 -8.28 11.89
N ASP A 78 -1.02 -8.95 11.15
CA ASP A 78 -0.03 -9.87 11.71
C ASP A 78 0.89 -9.15 12.71
N ALA A 79 1.31 -7.92 12.40
CA ALA A 79 2.10 -7.10 13.30
C ALA A 79 1.31 -6.71 14.57
N TYR A 80 0.02 -6.41 14.43
CA TYR A 80 -0.82 -6.09 15.60
C TYR A 80 -1.06 -7.31 16.49
N GLU A 81 -1.28 -8.47 15.92
CA GLU A 81 -1.36 -9.73 16.68
C GLU A 81 -0.08 -10.00 17.46
N LYS A 82 1.07 -9.60 16.90
CA LYS A 82 2.37 -9.75 17.57
C LYS A 82 2.63 -8.74 18.69
N TYR A 83 2.32 -7.46 18.45
CA TYR A 83 2.74 -6.37 19.34
C TYR A 83 1.64 -5.79 20.23
N GLY A 84 0.38 -5.98 19.87
CA GLY A 84 -0.76 -5.41 20.60
C GLY A 84 -0.83 -3.88 20.64
N SER A 85 0.04 -3.19 19.89
CA SER A 85 0.21 -1.73 19.90
C SER A 85 0.34 -1.17 18.49
N TRP A 86 -0.58 -0.31 18.08
CA TRP A 86 -0.57 0.30 16.75
C TRP A 86 0.65 1.20 16.50
N THR A 87 1.17 1.84 17.52
CA THR A 87 2.40 2.65 17.39
C THR A 87 3.62 1.76 17.11
N THR A 88 3.69 0.60 17.77
CA THR A 88 4.72 -0.41 17.51
C THR A 88 4.53 -1.06 16.13
N VAL A 89 3.30 -1.31 15.70
CA VAL A 89 2.98 -1.75 14.33
C VAL A 89 3.48 -0.74 13.31
N ALA A 90 3.21 0.55 13.49
CA ALA A 90 3.67 1.59 12.59
C ALA A 90 5.21 1.66 12.51
N ALA A 91 5.90 1.60 13.64
CA ALA A 91 7.34 1.54 13.70
C ALA A 91 7.89 0.29 12.98
N SER A 92 7.25 -0.87 13.17
CA SER A 92 7.63 -2.13 12.53
C SER A 92 7.42 -2.14 11.02
N TYR A 93 6.44 -1.41 10.52
CA TYR A 93 6.24 -1.28 9.08
C TYR A 93 7.38 -0.49 8.42
N ASN A 94 7.84 0.57 9.05
CA ASN A 94 8.95 1.38 8.56
C ASN A 94 10.30 0.66 8.71
N ALA A 95 10.58 0.08 9.89
CA ALA A 95 11.89 -0.49 10.21
C ALA A 95 11.99 -2.01 9.99
N GLY A 96 10.86 -2.70 9.78
CA GLY A 96 10.75 -4.16 9.71
C GLY A 96 10.42 -4.79 11.07
N MET A 97 9.53 -5.79 11.08
CA MET A 97 9.12 -6.49 12.31
C MET A 97 10.31 -7.15 13.03
N GLY A 98 11.23 -7.77 12.30
CA GLY A 98 12.41 -8.39 12.92
C GLY A 98 13.25 -7.40 13.69
N ARG A 99 13.53 -6.23 13.10
CA ARG A 99 14.31 -5.18 13.76
C ARG A 99 13.61 -4.65 15.01
N ILE A 100 12.33 -4.33 14.92
CA ILE A 100 11.58 -3.81 16.08
C ILE A 100 11.52 -4.85 17.20
N SER A 101 11.29 -6.13 16.90
CA SER A 101 11.32 -7.20 17.91
C SER A 101 12.68 -7.28 18.62
N THR A 102 13.76 -7.24 17.85
CA THR A 102 15.13 -7.25 18.40
C THR A 102 15.41 -6.04 19.30
N GLU A 103 14.93 -4.84 18.89
CA GLU A 103 15.13 -3.64 19.71
C GLU A 103 14.27 -3.66 20.99
N LEU A 104 13.05 -4.18 20.94
CA LEU A 104 12.21 -4.36 22.14
C LEU A 104 12.91 -5.27 23.16
N GLU A 105 13.46 -6.40 22.70
CA GLU A 105 14.20 -7.33 23.55
C GLU A 105 15.47 -6.70 24.13
N LYS A 106 16.32 -6.08 23.30
CA LYS A 106 17.59 -5.50 23.72
C LYS A 106 17.42 -4.33 24.67
N GLN A 107 16.38 -3.53 24.49
CA GLN A 107 16.15 -2.33 25.28
C GLN A 107 15.19 -2.57 26.45
N LEU A 108 14.73 -3.83 26.64
CA LEU A 108 13.78 -4.23 27.69
C LEU A 108 12.52 -3.37 27.69
N ALA A 109 11.98 -3.10 26.50
CA ALA A 109 10.84 -2.24 26.29
C ALA A 109 9.64 -3.04 25.72
N ASP A 110 8.43 -2.63 26.08
CA ASP A 110 7.20 -3.28 25.63
C ASP A 110 6.58 -2.58 24.42
N ARG A 111 6.93 -1.33 24.19
CA ARG A 111 6.31 -0.47 23.15
C ARG A 111 7.36 0.37 22.42
N SER A 112 7.04 0.74 21.18
CA SER A 112 7.94 1.53 20.35
C SER A 112 8.26 2.93 20.91
N PHE A 113 7.40 3.53 21.72
CA PHE A 113 7.68 4.82 22.34
C PHE A 113 8.75 4.76 23.45
N ASP A 114 8.99 3.57 23.97
CA ASP A 114 10.01 3.35 24.99
C ASP A 114 11.36 2.96 24.36
N LEU A 115 11.43 2.88 23.00
CA LEU A 115 12.61 2.53 22.25
C LEU A 115 13.45 3.74 21.82
N TRP A 116 14.75 3.61 21.95
CA TRP A 116 15.72 4.47 21.27
C TRP A 116 15.90 3.98 19.83
N LEU A 117 15.20 4.60 18.90
CA LEU A 117 15.24 4.28 17.48
C LEU A 117 15.97 5.40 16.70
N ASN A 118 16.34 5.09 15.44
CA ASN A 118 16.84 6.12 14.54
C ASN A 118 15.77 7.19 14.29
N GLU A 119 16.22 8.38 13.88
CA GLU A 119 15.35 9.54 13.70
C GLU A 119 14.22 9.26 12.69
N GLU A 120 14.50 8.55 11.60
CA GLU A 120 13.52 8.22 10.56
C GLU A 120 12.34 7.44 11.15
N THR A 121 12.61 6.34 11.85
CA THR A 121 11.56 5.48 12.43
C THR A 121 10.82 6.18 13.57
N SER A 122 11.53 6.94 14.42
CA SER A 122 10.90 7.71 15.49
C SER A 122 9.94 8.77 14.91
N ARG A 123 10.34 9.52 13.90
CA ARG A 123 9.51 10.54 13.25
C ARG A 123 8.36 9.95 12.44
N TYR A 124 8.51 8.74 11.95
CA TYR A 124 7.49 8.08 11.11
C TYR A 124 6.15 7.96 11.82
N VAL A 125 6.13 7.50 13.06
CA VAL A 125 4.90 7.37 13.86
C VAL A 125 4.24 8.73 14.07
N PHE A 126 5.01 9.76 14.40
CA PHE A 126 4.48 11.11 14.60
C PHE A 126 3.94 11.71 13.29
N ARG A 127 4.56 11.43 12.15
CA ARG A 127 4.06 11.87 10.84
C ARG A 127 2.69 11.26 10.54
N ILE A 128 2.48 9.97 10.84
CA ILE A 128 1.17 9.32 10.68
C ILE A 128 0.13 10.01 11.57
N LEU A 129 0.46 10.26 12.84
CA LEU A 129 -0.44 10.92 13.79
C LEU A 129 -0.80 12.36 13.34
N ALA A 130 0.17 13.09 12.82
CA ALA A 130 -0.06 14.44 12.27
C ALA A 130 -0.99 14.39 11.04
N MET A 131 -0.79 13.46 10.12
CA MET A 131 -1.68 13.27 8.96
C MET A 131 -3.09 12.88 9.38
N LYS A 132 -3.22 11.97 10.35
CA LYS A 132 -4.52 11.59 10.92
C LYS A 132 -5.27 12.82 11.46
N GLU A 133 -4.60 13.67 12.22
CA GLU A 133 -5.21 14.89 12.78
C GLU A 133 -5.68 15.84 11.65
N ILE A 134 -4.84 16.06 10.62
CA ILE A 134 -5.19 16.90 9.47
C ILE A 134 -6.40 16.34 8.71
N PHE A 135 -6.44 15.03 8.43
CA PHE A 135 -7.55 14.41 7.71
C PHE A 135 -8.83 14.34 8.52
N SER A 136 -8.73 14.17 9.84
CA SER A 136 -9.88 14.16 10.73
C SER A 136 -10.54 15.54 10.88
N SER A 137 -9.76 16.62 10.73
CA SER A 137 -10.21 18.00 10.93
C SER A 137 -9.59 18.95 9.90
N PRO A 138 -9.78 18.73 8.58
CA PRO A 138 -9.07 19.49 7.54
C PRO A 138 -9.35 20.99 7.60
N ALA A 139 -10.56 21.38 7.96
CA ALA A 139 -10.94 22.80 8.07
C ALA A 139 -10.14 23.57 9.14
N LYS A 140 -9.76 22.91 10.24
CA LYS A 140 -8.91 23.47 11.30
C LYS A 140 -7.53 23.89 10.77
N TYR A 141 -7.06 23.21 9.73
CA TYR A 141 -5.76 23.44 9.10
C TYR A 141 -5.87 24.24 7.79
N GLY A 142 -7.01 24.89 7.56
CA GLY A 142 -7.22 25.76 6.38
C GLY A 142 -7.68 25.04 5.11
N TYR A 143 -7.88 23.73 5.15
CA TYR A 143 -8.36 22.95 4.00
C TYR A 143 -9.89 22.99 3.92
N LYS A 144 -10.43 23.71 2.97
CA LYS A 144 -11.88 23.80 2.70
C LYS A 144 -12.21 22.97 1.45
N LEU A 145 -12.49 21.70 1.63
CA LEU A 145 -12.82 20.79 0.53
C LEU A 145 -14.27 20.97 0.10
N LYS A 146 -14.49 21.15 -1.21
CA LYS A 146 -15.84 21.17 -1.83
C LYS A 146 -16.05 19.87 -2.60
N ALA A 147 -17.27 19.32 -2.59
CA ALA A 147 -17.59 18.08 -3.28
C ALA A 147 -17.14 18.05 -4.75
N LYS A 148 -17.22 19.18 -5.45
CA LYS A 148 -16.77 19.33 -6.85
C LYS A 148 -15.26 19.22 -7.05
N GLN A 149 -14.47 19.31 -5.97
CA GLN A 149 -13.00 19.21 -5.99
C GLN A 149 -12.52 17.77 -5.74
N LEU A 150 -13.44 16.87 -5.38
CA LEU A 150 -13.12 15.46 -5.18
C LEU A 150 -12.94 14.76 -6.52
N TYR A 151 -11.92 13.91 -6.61
CA TYR A 151 -11.73 13.07 -7.77
C TYR A 151 -12.89 12.10 -7.94
N GLN A 152 -13.35 11.97 -9.17
CA GLN A 152 -14.37 10.97 -9.50
C GLN A 152 -13.69 9.58 -9.65
N PRO A 153 -14.38 8.49 -9.30
CA PRO A 153 -13.88 7.16 -9.55
C PRO A 153 -13.57 6.95 -11.03
N ILE A 154 -12.39 6.42 -11.34
CA ILE A 154 -12.02 6.05 -12.70
C ILE A 154 -12.90 4.88 -13.12
N ARG A 155 -13.61 5.03 -14.24
CA ARG A 155 -14.40 3.93 -14.83
C ARG A 155 -13.48 3.05 -15.67
N TYR A 156 -13.52 1.76 -15.41
CA TYR A 156 -12.82 0.74 -16.18
C TYR A 156 -13.69 -0.51 -16.35
N SER A 157 -13.36 -1.31 -17.36
CA SER A 157 -13.94 -2.63 -17.55
C SER A 157 -12.92 -3.67 -17.10
N GLU A 158 -13.37 -4.70 -16.39
CA GLU A 158 -12.53 -5.78 -15.92
C GLU A 158 -12.66 -6.98 -16.85
N ILE A 159 -11.54 -7.52 -17.29
CA ILE A 159 -11.48 -8.72 -18.14
C ILE A 159 -10.69 -9.79 -17.41
N LYS A 160 -11.30 -10.96 -17.24
CA LYS A 160 -10.56 -12.14 -16.77
C LYS A 160 -9.73 -12.71 -17.92
N VAL A 161 -8.45 -12.83 -17.69
CA VAL A 161 -7.50 -13.47 -18.63
C VAL A 161 -6.93 -14.70 -17.95
N ASP A 162 -7.04 -15.85 -18.60
CA ASP A 162 -6.59 -17.16 -18.11
C ASP A 162 -5.64 -17.87 -19.08
N THR A 163 -5.20 -17.17 -20.11
CA THR A 163 -4.26 -17.66 -21.13
C THR A 163 -3.09 -16.69 -21.29
N THR A 164 -2.03 -17.15 -21.92
CA THR A 164 -0.89 -16.29 -22.29
C THR A 164 -1.31 -15.25 -23.32
N ILE A 165 -0.94 -13.99 -23.10
CA ILE A 165 -1.03 -12.94 -24.10
C ILE A 165 0.38 -12.59 -24.57
N ASN A 166 0.73 -13.00 -25.79
CA ASN A 166 2.08 -12.81 -26.33
C ASN A 166 2.38 -11.34 -26.66
N ASN A 167 1.36 -10.55 -26.94
CA ASN A 167 1.51 -9.13 -27.28
C ASN A 167 0.37 -8.30 -26.69
N LEU A 168 0.69 -7.55 -25.63
CA LEU A 168 -0.28 -6.69 -24.96
C LEU A 168 -0.77 -5.51 -25.80
N ALA A 169 0.00 -5.05 -26.82
CA ALA A 169 -0.46 -3.99 -27.71
C ALA A 169 -1.56 -4.50 -28.65
N VAL A 170 -1.41 -5.72 -29.19
CA VAL A 170 -2.45 -6.36 -30.01
C VAL A 170 -3.68 -6.66 -29.17
N PHE A 171 -3.48 -7.14 -27.95
CA PHE A 171 -4.57 -7.37 -27.01
C PHE A 171 -5.36 -6.09 -26.70
N ALA A 172 -4.66 -4.98 -26.37
CA ALA A 172 -5.30 -3.70 -26.11
C ALA A 172 -6.15 -3.23 -27.31
N GLN A 173 -5.55 -3.29 -28.51
CA GLN A 173 -6.25 -2.93 -29.74
C GLN A 173 -7.50 -3.78 -29.97
N SER A 174 -7.45 -5.09 -29.71
CA SER A 174 -8.62 -5.99 -29.82
C SER A 174 -9.74 -5.66 -28.83
N LYS A 175 -9.43 -4.89 -27.76
CA LYS A 175 -10.38 -4.38 -26.77
C LYS A 175 -10.79 -2.92 -26.99
N GLY A 176 -10.36 -2.31 -28.10
CA GLY A 176 -10.69 -0.94 -28.45
C GLY A 176 -9.98 0.14 -27.62
N VAL A 177 -8.86 -0.21 -26.98
CA VAL A 177 -8.05 0.72 -26.19
C VAL A 177 -6.61 0.76 -26.69
N SER A 178 -5.90 1.85 -26.40
CA SER A 178 -4.47 1.94 -26.71
C SER A 178 -3.63 1.11 -25.73
N TYR A 179 -2.43 0.71 -26.15
CA TYR A 179 -1.46 0.09 -25.26
C TYR A 179 -1.12 0.96 -24.06
N ALA A 180 -1.06 2.28 -24.24
CA ALA A 180 -0.82 3.22 -23.15
C ALA A 180 -1.94 3.20 -22.12
N GLN A 181 -3.21 3.21 -22.55
CA GLN A 181 -4.37 3.12 -21.65
C GLN A 181 -4.37 1.79 -20.88
N LEU A 182 -4.09 0.68 -21.56
CA LEU A 182 -3.97 -0.63 -20.90
C LEU A 182 -2.88 -0.61 -19.82
N LYS A 183 -1.70 -0.07 -20.12
CA LYS A 183 -0.57 0.01 -19.17
C LYS A 183 -0.85 0.99 -18.03
N GLU A 184 -1.61 2.04 -18.28
CA GLU A 184 -1.99 3.00 -17.27
C GLU A 184 -2.96 2.41 -16.25
N ALA A 185 -3.96 1.66 -16.72
CA ALA A 185 -4.89 0.94 -15.86
C ALA A 185 -4.24 -0.25 -15.14
N ASN A 186 -3.17 -0.82 -15.71
CA ASN A 186 -2.48 -2.00 -15.21
C ASN A 186 -0.97 -1.77 -14.99
N PRO A 187 -0.55 -0.90 -14.08
CA PRO A 187 0.88 -0.59 -13.86
C PRO A 187 1.70 -1.79 -13.35
N TRP A 188 1.02 -2.82 -12.86
CA TRP A 188 1.61 -4.08 -12.41
C TRP A 188 2.11 -4.97 -13.55
N LEU A 189 1.67 -4.74 -14.81
CA LEU A 189 2.21 -5.38 -16.00
C LEU A 189 3.56 -4.74 -16.36
N ARG A 190 4.67 -5.45 -16.19
CA ARG A 190 6.01 -4.90 -16.40
C ARG A 190 6.57 -5.20 -17.79
N SER A 191 6.18 -6.33 -18.39
CA SER A 191 6.56 -6.76 -19.73
C SER A 191 5.53 -6.36 -20.80
N ARG A 192 5.83 -6.70 -22.06
CA ARG A 192 4.94 -6.51 -23.22
C ARG A 192 4.04 -7.72 -23.50
N PHE A 193 4.14 -8.74 -22.67
CA PHE A 193 3.34 -9.96 -22.72
C PHE A 193 2.76 -10.26 -21.33
N LEU A 194 1.80 -11.17 -21.24
CA LEU A 194 1.22 -11.64 -20.01
C LEU A 194 1.38 -13.17 -19.96
N PRO A 195 2.11 -13.72 -18.97
CA PRO A 195 2.26 -15.16 -18.82
C PRO A 195 0.95 -15.85 -18.46
N ASP A 196 0.86 -17.15 -18.77
CA ASP A 196 -0.30 -17.97 -18.46
C ASP A 196 -0.53 -18.08 -16.95
N LYS A 197 -1.59 -17.43 -16.50
CA LYS A 197 -2.13 -17.49 -15.14
C LYS A 197 -3.42 -16.68 -15.11
N SER A 198 -4.47 -17.22 -14.49
CA SER A 198 -5.73 -16.49 -14.35
C SER A 198 -5.55 -15.17 -13.62
N ARG A 199 -5.85 -14.05 -14.28
CA ARG A 199 -5.73 -12.69 -13.76
C ARG A 199 -6.88 -11.83 -14.24
N LYS A 200 -7.12 -10.74 -13.51
CA LYS A 200 -8.00 -9.66 -13.94
C LYS A 200 -7.16 -8.52 -14.51
N VAL A 201 -7.51 -8.06 -15.69
CA VAL A 201 -6.89 -6.95 -16.42
C VAL A 201 -7.96 -5.84 -16.54
N TYR A 202 -7.59 -4.61 -16.27
CA TYR A 202 -8.48 -3.45 -16.25
C TYR A 202 -8.27 -2.55 -17.47
#